data_66438d340505321a9ed51d100a72a509
#
_entry.id   66438d340505321a9ed51d100a72a509
#
_cell.length_a   1.000
_cell.length_b   1.000
_cell.length_c   1.000
_cell.angle_alpha   90.00
_cell.angle_beta   90.00
_cell.angle_gamma   90.00
#
_symmetry.space_group_name_H-M   'P 1'
#
loop_
_entity.id
_entity.type
_entity.pdbx_description
1 polymer ?
#
loop_
_entity_poly.entity_id
_entity_poly.type
_entity_poly.pdbx_seq_one_letter_code
_entity_poly.pdbx_strand_id
1 'polypeptide(L)'
;MNRSKREDYKRFVVFCLASLIIIAQTAIFAYVWYDFYSSLILKPFWRKGNWVLILIYALIYLMFAKLYGGLKVGYLKRIDVFYSLTLASICTNVVTYFQITLINRWFLAAGPIIEMTLVQIVVTILWIWGSRFIYSRLYGARRLLVIYGDRDPGDVIHKMNTRKDKYDISGKVHIREGEEKIHAMMEDYEGVIIWDLPSQIRNKYLKYCFSHSIRCYMSPKISDIILLGTDRIHLFDTPLLMCRNQGLSMEQRAAKRLLDIVVSGLGIIVSSPIMLIIAIAVKAYDGGPVFYLQDRLTYRGKEFRIRKFRSMCVDSEKNGARLASKHDSRITPVGHVLRNLHLDELPQLFNVFAGDMSLVGPRPERDVIMQEYEQEIPEFHYRLKVKAGLTGYEQVYGKYNTTPYDKLKLDLFYIENYSFLLDIKLLFMTVKIFFQKEVSEGVDDNQKNALKDSEDKK
;
A
#
# COMPACT_ATOMS: atom_id res chain seq x y z
N MET A 1 13.16 -13.26 31.40
CA MET A 1 11.99 -13.86 30.71
C MET A 1 12.45 -14.30 29.32
N ASN A 2 12.28 -15.57 28.95
CA ASN A 2 12.79 -16.14 27.71
C ASN A 2 12.27 -15.34 26.48
N ARG A 3 13.13 -15.03 25.48
CA ARG A 3 12.77 -14.21 24.29
C ARG A 3 11.45 -14.66 23.63
N SER A 4 11.21 -15.98 23.56
CA SER A 4 9.98 -16.58 23.02
C SER A 4 8.72 -16.17 23.81
N LYS A 5 8.73 -16.28 25.13
CA LYS A 5 7.59 -15.92 26.00
C LYS A 5 7.22 -14.43 25.89
N ARG A 6 8.22 -13.53 25.70
CA ARG A 6 7.97 -12.09 25.53
C ARG A 6 7.24 -11.78 24.20
N GLU A 7 7.52 -12.53 23.14
CA GLU A 7 6.85 -12.37 21.85
C GLU A 7 5.41 -12.88 21.87
N ASP A 8 5.15 -14.00 22.53
CA ASP A 8 3.80 -14.55 22.64
C ASP A 8 2.91 -13.63 23.48
N TYR A 9 3.45 -13.11 24.59
CA TYR A 9 2.73 -12.12 25.39
C TYR A 9 2.41 -10.83 24.62
N LYS A 10 3.32 -10.42 23.74
CA LYS A 10 3.10 -9.27 22.86
C LYS A 10 1.96 -9.50 21.88
N ARG A 11 1.88 -10.68 21.27
CA ARG A 11 0.80 -11.04 20.35
C ARG A 11 -0.54 -11.01 21.06
N PHE A 12 -0.59 -11.56 22.27
CA PHE A 12 -1.80 -11.56 23.09
C PHE A 12 -2.26 -10.14 23.46
N VAL A 13 -1.36 -9.26 23.91
CA VAL A 13 -1.69 -7.85 24.22
C VAL A 13 -2.22 -7.11 22.98
N VAL A 14 -1.57 -7.28 21.82
CA VAL A 14 -2.04 -6.68 20.57
C VAL A 14 -3.41 -7.23 20.17
N PHE A 15 -3.67 -8.52 20.37
CA PHE A 15 -4.98 -9.13 20.13
C PHE A 15 -6.05 -8.53 21.06
N CYS A 16 -5.79 -8.41 22.36
CA CYS A 16 -6.71 -7.79 23.31
C CYS A 16 -7.03 -6.33 22.95
N LEU A 17 -6.01 -5.54 22.59
CA LEU A 17 -6.20 -4.15 22.16
C LEU A 17 -7.03 -4.08 20.85
N ALA A 18 -6.78 -4.96 19.89
CA ALA A 18 -7.55 -5.02 18.66
C ALA A 18 -9.00 -5.43 18.92
N SER A 19 -9.24 -6.40 19.82
CA SER A 19 -10.60 -6.82 20.19
C SER A 19 -11.36 -5.69 20.89
N LEU A 20 -10.69 -4.91 21.74
CA LEU A 20 -11.30 -3.80 22.45
C LEU A 20 -11.89 -2.74 21.51
N ILE A 21 -11.17 -2.34 20.46
CA ILE A 21 -11.70 -1.35 19.50
C ILE A 21 -12.86 -1.92 18.71
N ILE A 22 -12.80 -3.20 18.30
CA ILE A 22 -13.89 -3.85 17.57
C ILE A 22 -15.15 -3.88 18.44
N ILE A 23 -15.02 -4.28 19.70
CA ILE A 23 -16.14 -4.31 20.65
C ILE A 23 -16.70 -2.90 20.88
N ALA A 24 -15.85 -1.90 21.09
CA ALA A 24 -16.28 -0.52 21.29
C ALA A 24 -17.07 0.03 20.09
N GLN A 25 -16.56 -0.15 18.87
CA GLN A 25 -17.23 0.29 17.65
C GLN A 25 -18.57 -0.43 17.42
N THR A 26 -18.60 -1.72 17.71
CA THR A 26 -19.82 -2.52 17.62
C THR A 26 -20.87 -2.12 18.68
N ALA A 27 -20.43 -1.81 19.89
CA ALA A 27 -21.33 -1.34 20.96
C ALA A 27 -21.97 0.01 20.63
N ILE A 28 -21.21 0.94 20.02
CA ILE A 28 -21.73 2.24 19.57
C ILE A 28 -22.80 2.00 18.49
N PHE A 29 -22.55 1.12 17.51
CA PHE A 29 -23.55 0.77 16.52
C PHE A 29 -24.79 0.11 17.17
N ALA A 30 -24.59 -0.82 18.10
CA ALA A 30 -25.71 -1.48 18.80
C ALA A 30 -26.59 -0.47 19.52
N TYR A 31 -25.99 0.53 20.18
CA TYR A 31 -26.73 1.61 20.84
C TYR A 31 -27.60 2.37 19.82
N VAL A 32 -27.01 2.87 18.72
CA VAL A 32 -27.73 3.62 17.67
C VAL A 32 -28.80 2.75 16.99
N TRP A 33 -28.51 1.46 16.80
CA TRP A 33 -29.49 0.51 16.26
C TRP A 33 -30.72 0.40 17.14
N TYR A 34 -30.55 0.19 18.46
CA TYR A 34 -31.66 0.02 19.38
C TYR A 34 -32.42 1.32 19.64
N ASP A 35 -31.70 2.46 19.68
CA ASP A 35 -32.31 3.75 20.02
C ASP A 35 -33.09 4.36 18.83
N PHE A 36 -32.58 4.19 17.60
CA PHE A 36 -33.18 4.83 16.42
C PHE A 36 -33.79 3.86 15.42
N TYR A 37 -33.05 2.88 14.93
CA TYR A 37 -33.44 2.16 13.72
C TYR A 37 -34.34 0.95 14.01
N SER A 38 -34.18 0.28 15.13
CA SER A 38 -34.90 -0.98 15.43
C SER A 38 -36.42 -0.80 15.48
N SER A 39 -36.90 0.37 15.89
CA SER A 39 -38.32 0.71 15.96
C SER A 39 -38.88 1.25 14.64
N LEU A 40 -38.03 1.77 13.74
CA LEU A 40 -38.43 2.41 12.49
C LEU A 40 -38.54 1.45 11.31
N ILE A 41 -37.96 0.26 11.40
CA ILE A 41 -38.07 -0.73 10.33
C ILE A 41 -39.48 -1.29 10.21
N LEU A 42 -39.94 -1.49 8.97
CA LEU A 42 -41.28 -1.93 8.62
C LEU A 42 -41.73 -3.22 9.35
N LYS A 43 -40.78 -4.13 9.62
CA LYS A 43 -41.00 -5.36 10.40
C LYS A 43 -39.90 -5.46 11.45
N PRO A 44 -40.14 -4.99 12.68
CA PRO A 44 -39.16 -5.09 13.76
C PRO A 44 -38.70 -6.53 13.97
N PHE A 45 -37.39 -6.68 14.17
CA PHE A 45 -36.82 -7.98 14.42
C PHE A 45 -37.16 -8.47 15.84
N TRP A 46 -37.46 -9.78 15.96
CA TRP A 46 -37.41 -10.45 17.24
C TRP A 46 -35.94 -10.42 17.77
N ARG A 47 -35.77 -10.62 19.10
CA ARG A 47 -34.45 -10.54 19.78
C ARG A 47 -33.30 -11.09 18.97
N LYS A 48 -33.45 -12.27 18.35
CA LYS A 48 -32.36 -12.92 17.59
C LYS A 48 -31.92 -12.13 16.34
N GLY A 49 -32.84 -11.51 15.64
CA GLY A 49 -32.52 -10.74 14.42
C GLY A 49 -31.67 -9.52 14.70
N ASN A 50 -31.91 -8.81 15.80
CA ASN A 50 -31.08 -7.67 16.20
C ASN A 50 -29.62 -8.08 16.48
N TRP A 51 -29.42 -9.19 17.20
CA TRP A 51 -28.06 -9.70 17.47
C TRP A 51 -27.33 -10.14 16.21
N VAL A 52 -28.04 -10.74 15.23
CA VAL A 52 -27.46 -11.10 13.95
C VAL A 52 -26.97 -9.86 13.20
N LEU A 53 -27.76 -8.78 13.18
CA LEU A 53 -27.36 -7.53 12.52
C LEU A 53 -26.14 -6.91 13.19
N ILE A 54 -26.09 -6.89 14.52
CA ILE A 54 -24.93 -6.40 15.28
C ILE A 54 -23.69 -7.25 14.98
N LEU A 55 -23.83 -8.57 14.89
CA LEU A 55 -22.74 -9.47 14.53
C LEU A 55 -22.24 -9.21 13.09
N ILE A 56 -23.16 -9.01 12.14
CA ILE A 56 -22.81 -8.67 10.76
C ILE A 56 -22.03 -7.37 10.71
N TYR A 57 -22.46 -6.34 11.46
CA TYR A 57 -21.71 -5.09 11.60
C TYR A 57 -20.29 -5.33 12.11
N ALA A 58 -20.13 -6.11 13.19
CA ALA A 58 -18.82 -6.44 13.76
C ALA A 58 -17.90 -7.14 12.75
N LEU A 59 -18.44 -8.08 11.95
CA LEU A 59 -17.69 -8.80 10.93
C LEU A 59 -17.27 -7.89 9.78
N ILE A 60 -18.14 -7.00 9.31
CA ILE A 60 -17.85 -6.03 8.26
C ILE A 60 -16.77 -5.04 8.76
N TYR A 61 -16.91 -4.53 10.00
CA TYR A 61 -15.91 -3.65 10.60
C TYR A 61 -14.56 -4.34 10.73
N LEU A 62 -14.52 -5.58 11.24
CA LEU A 62 -13.30 -6.39 11.33
C LEU A 62 -12.65 -6.59 9.95
N MET A 63 -13.47 -6.87 8.92
CA MET A 63 -12.99 -7.02 7.54
C MET A 63 -12.29 -5.75 7.05
N PHE A 64 -12.93 -4.59 7.14
CA PHE A 64 -12.33 -3.33 6.71
C PHE A 64 -11.14 -2.92 7.59
N ALA A 65 -11.21 -3.10 8.91
CA ALA A 65 -10.09 -2.80 9.81
C ALA A 65 -8.84 -3.65 9.51
N LYS A 66 -9.00 -4.92 9.13
CA LYS A 66 -7.91 -5.79 8.64
C LYS A 66 -7.42 -5.36 7.26
N LEU A 67 -8.33 -5.03 6.36
CA LEU A 67 -8.01 -4.61 4.99
C LEU A 67 -7.15 -3.34 4.98
N TYR A 68 -7.52 -2.32 5.73
CA TYR A 68 -6.75 -1.09 5.90
C TYR A 68 -5.54 -1.25 6.83
N GLY A 69 -5.41 -2.37 7.54
CA GLY A 69 -4.31 -2.64 8.47
C GLY A 69 -4.38 -1.88 9.79
N GLY A 70 -5.55 -1.33 10.17
CA GLY A 70 -5.74 -0.51 11.36
C GLY A 70 -5.51 -1.25 12.69
N LEU A 71 -5.60 -2.59 12.69
CA LEU A 71 -5.37 -3.42 13.88
C LEU A 71 -3.89 -3.70 14.17
N LYS A 72 -2.96 -3.22 13.32
CA LYS A 72 -1.51 -3.43 13.48
C LYS A 72 -0.90 -2.46 14.48
N VAL A 73 -1.32 -2.55 15.76
CA VAL A 73 -0.82 -1.71 16.85
C VAL A 73 0.70 -1.88 17.02
N GLY A 74 1.43 -0.76 17.15
CA GLY A 74 2.89 -0.76 17.28
C GLY A 74 3.65 -1.08 15.98
N TYR A 75 2.96 -1.38 14.88
CA TYR A 75 3.58 -1.60 13.57
C TYR A 75 3.51 -0.35 12.68
N LEU A 76 2.35 0.29 12.59
CA LEU A 76 2.12 1.51 11.81
C LEU A 76 2.36 2.78 12.63
N LYS A 77 2.57 3.93 11.97
CA LYS A 77 2.55 5.25 12.61
C LYS A 77 1.15 5.55 13.17
N ARG A 78 1.03 6.42 14.19
CA ARG A 78 -0.28 6.78 14.80
C ARG A 78 -1.27 7.29 13.77
N ILE A 79 -0.81 8.18 12.91
CA ILE A 79 -1.63 8.81 11.87
C ILE A 79 -2.14 7.77 10.84
N ASP A 80 -1.32 6.77 10.52
CA ASP A 80 -1.71 5.70 9.59
C ASP A 80 -2.78 4.79 10.20
N VAL A 81 -2.71 4.52 11.51
CA VAL A 81 -3.73 3.77 12.24
C VAL A 81 -5.02 4.56 12.30
N PHE A 82 -4.93 5.88 12.54
CA PHE A 82 -6.08 6.78 12.54
C PHE A 82 -6.83 6.74 11.19
N TYR A 83 -6.13 7.01 10.08
CA TYR A 83 -6.76 6.93 8.76
C TYR A 83 -7.33 5.55 8.46
N SER A 84 -6.63 4.48 8.85
CA SER A 84 -7.09 3.10 8.63
C SER A 84 -8.40 2.79 9.35
N LEU A 85 -8.51 3.11 10.62
CA LEU A 85 -9.71 2.81 11.42
C LEU A 85 -10.86 3.76 11.09
N THR A 86 -10.58 5.03 10.82
CA THR A 86 -11.60 6.00 10.38
C THR A 86 -12.22 5.58 9.03
N LEU A 87 -11.39 5.22 8.05
CA LEU A 87 -11.90 4.71 6.77
C LEU A 87 -12.66 3.39 6.95
N ALA A 88 -12.19 2.51 7.83
CA ALA A 88 -12.92 1.28 8.16
C ALA A 88 -14.30 1.57 8.73
N SER A 89 -14.42 2.53 9.66
CA SER A 89 -15.73 2.97 10.22
C SER A 89 -16.62 3.56 9.13
N ILE A 90 -16.10 4.47 8.31
CA ILE A 90 -16.89 5.09 7.22
C ILE A 90 -17.39 4.03 6.24
N CYS A 91 -16.52 3.14 5.74
CA CYS A 91 -16.92 2.08 4.81
C CYS A 91 -17.96 1.14 5.43
N THR A 92 -17.76 0.75 6.70
CA THR A 92 -18.71 -0.11 7.42
C THR A 92 -20.08 0.58 7.56
N ASN A 93 -20.09 1.85 7.95
CA ASN A 93 -21.30 2.62 8.16
C ASN A 93 -22.08 2.85 6.86
N VAL A 94 -21.38 3.11 5.75
CA VAL A 94 -22.01 3.21 4.43
C VAL A 94 -22.66 1.88 4.04
N VAL A 95 -21.95 0.76 4.15
CA VAL A 95 -22.52 -0.57 3.86
C VAL A 95 -23.72 -0.86 4.77
N THR A 96 -23.60 -0.55 6.06
CA THR A 96 -24.68 -0.79 7.03
C THR A 96 -25.89 0.10 6.75
N TYR A 97 -25.70 1.35 6.34
CA TYR A 97 -26.81 2.22 5.94
C TYR A 97 -27.59 1.64 4.76
N PHE A 98 -26.90 1.14 3.73
CA PHE A 98 -27.56 0.46 2.63
C PHE A 98 -28.27 -0.84 3.08
N GLN A 99 -27.68 -1.61 3.99
CA GLN A 99 -28.35 -2.80 4.57
C GLN A 99 -29.65 -2.43 5.30
N ILE A 100 -29.62 -1.39 6.13
CA ILE A 100 -30.81 -0.91 6.85
C ILE A 100 -31.86 -0.41 5.86
N THR A 101 -31.45 0.33 4.83
CA THR A 101 -32.34 0.81 3.75
C THR A 101 -33.01 -0.35 3.01
N LEU A 102 -32.25 -1.40 2.68
CA LEU A 102 -32.79 -2.59 2.02
C LEU A 102 -33.79 -3.34 2.92
N ILE A 103 -33.51 -3.47 4.22
CA ILE A 103 -34.39 -4.11 5.19
C ILE A 103 -35.70 -3.31 5.33
N ASN A 104 -35.59 -1.99 5.36
CA ASN A 104 -36.75 -1.11 5.49
C ASN A 104 -37.51 -0.89 4.16
N ARG A 105 -36.92 -1.25 3.01
CA ARG A 105 -37.41 -0.98 1.63
C ARG A 105 -37.51 0.52 1.27
N TRP A 106 -37.07 1.40 2.14
CA TRP A 106 -37.13 2.85 1.97
C TRP A 106 -35.98 3.52 2.70
N PHE A 107 -35.49 4.65 2.19
CA PHE A 107 -34.40 5.41 2.81
C PHE A 107 -34.85 5.97 4.17
N LEU A 108 -34.15 5.61 5.23
CA LEU A 108 -34.29 6.19 6.56
C LEU A 108 -33.35 7.41 6.71
N ALA A 109 -33.58 8.21 7.76
CA ALA A 109 -32.73 9.35 8.06
C ALA A 109 -31.27 8.91 8.26
N ALA A 110 -30.33 9.55 7.55
CA ALA A 110 -28.91 9.24 7.66
C ALA A 110 -28.22 9.96 8.85
N GLY A 111 -28.90 10.94 9.47
CA GLY A 111 -28.37 11.73 10.59
C GLY A 111 -27.76 10.87 11.71
N PRO A 112 -28.49 9.88 12.28
CA PRO A 112 -27.96 9.06 13.36
C PRO A 112 -26.68 8.28 13.00
N ILE A 113 -26.53 7.81 11.74
CA ILE A 113 -25.28 7.15 11.29
C ILE A 113 -24.14 8.15 11.15
N ILE A 114 -24.41 9.39 10.74
CA ILE A 114 -23.39 10.44 10.66
C ILE A 114 -22.90 10.80 12.07
N GLU A 115 -23.82 11.02 13.03
CA GLU A 115 -23.49 11.27 14.44
C GLU A 115 -22.72 10.10 15.04
N MET A 116 -23.16 8.87 14.81
CA MET A 116 -22.46 7.66 15.19
C MET A 116 -21.02 7.64 14.65
N THR A 117 -20.84 8.00 13.38
CA THR A 117 -19.51 8.03 12.76
C THR A 117 -18.59 9.02 13.44
N LEU A 118 -19.08 10.20 13.82
CA LEU A 118 -18.30 11.19 14.56
C LEU A 118 -17.90 10.68 15.95
N VAL A 119 -18.81 10.05 16.68
CA VAL A 119 -18.51 9.42 17.97
C VAL A 119 -17.45 8.32 17.80
N GLN A 120 -17.59 7.49 16.79
CA GLN A 120 -16.63 6.44 16.46
C GLN A 120 -15.24 6.96 16.16
N ILE A 121 -15.11 8.10 15.47
CA ILE A 121 -13.84 8.76 15.22
C ILE A 121 -13.20 9.23 16.53
N VAL A 122 -13.98 9.83 17.45
CA VAL A 122 -13.49 10.25 18.76
C VAL A 122 -12.98 9.05 19.56
N VAL A 123 -13.77 7.97 19.61
CA VAL A 123 -13.36 6.72 20.30
C VAL A 123 -12.11 6.11 19.67
N THR A 124 -11.96 6.18 18.35
CA THR A 124 -10.74 5.74 17.65
C THR A 124 -9.53 6.55 18.10
N ILE A 125 -9.63 7.88 18.22
CA ILE A 125 -8.55 8.74 18.69
C ILE A 125 -8.14 8.35 20.14
N LEU A 126 -9.11 8.24 21.02
CA LEU A 126 -8.87 7.86 22.42
C LEU A 126 -8.20 6.48 22.52
N TRP A 127 -8.69 5.52 21.72
CA TRP A 127 -8.10 4.18 21.70
C TRP A 127 -6.67 4.17 21.17
N ILE A 128 -6.34 4.97 20.13
CA ILE A 128 -4.97 5.10 19.60
C ILE A 128 -4.04 5.62 20.70
N TRP A 129 -4.45 6.62 21.46
CA TRP A 129 -3.67 7.16 22.58
C TRP A 129 -3.46 6.09 23.68
N GLY A 130 -4.53 5.46 24.13
CA GLY A 130 -4.49 4.43 25.16
C GLY A 130 -3.68 3.19 24.76
N SER A 131 -3.94 2.67 23.56
CA SER A 131 -3.23 1.49 23.05
C SER A 131 -1.73 1.76 22.88
N ARG A 132 -1.37 2.97 22.43
CA ARG A 132 0.03 3.35 22.29
C ARG A 132 0.72 3.53 23.66
N PHE A 133 0.05 4.13 24.63
CA PHE A 133 0.58 4.26 25.99
C PHE A 133 0.87 2.89 26.60
N ILE A 134 -0.08 1.96 26.50
CA ILE A 134 0.10 0.58 26.99
C ILE A 134 1.24 -0.11 26.24
N TYR A 135 1.24 -0.03 24.91
CA TYR A 135 2.25 -0.69 24.07
C TYR A 135 3.66 -0.15 24.33
N SER A 136 3.84 1.18 24.42
CA SER A 136 5.17 1.78 24.63
C SER A 136 5.73 1.49 26.03
N ARG A 137 4.85 1.35 27.02
CA ARG A 137 5.26 1.03 28.41
C ARG A 137 5.67 -0.44 28.58
N LEU A 138 5.05 -1.34 27.80
CA LEU A 138 5.36 -2.77 27.84
C LEU A 138 6.51 -3.17 26.91
N TYR A 139 6.69 -2.46 25.79
CA TYR A 139 7.61 -2.83 24.73
C TYR A 139 8.40 -1.61 24.25
N GLY A 140 9.67 -1.51 24.70
CA GLY A 140 10.62 -0.50 24.22
C GLY A 140 11.07 -0.74 22.77
N ALA A 141 11.84 0.20 22.24
CA ALA A 141 12.50 0.03 20.95
C ALA A 141 13.48 -1.15 20.99
N ARG A 142 13.56 -1.90 19.90
CA ARG A 142 14.49 -3.05 19.79
C ARG A 142 15.87 -2.59 19.40
N ARG A 143 16.88 -3.04 20.12
CA ARG A 143 18.28 -2.85 19.78
C ARG A 143 18.65 -3.74 18.59
N LEU A 144 19.08 -3.11 17.48
CA LEU A 144 19.40 -3.80 16.23
C LEU A 144 20.84 -3.55 15.83
N LEU A 145 21.49 -4.61 15.35
CA LEU A 145 22.80 -4.58 14.72
C LEU A 145 22.62 -4.59 13.19
N VAL A 146 23.30 -3.71 12.44
CA VAL A 146 23.34 -3.74 10.99
C VAL A 146 24.63 -4.42 10.54
N ILE A 147 24.50 -5.52 9.80
CA ILE A 147 25.61 -6.20 9.10
C ILE A 147 25.53 -5.79 7.64
N TYR A 148 26.57 -5.18 7.10
CA TYR A 148 26.58 -4.63 5.75
C TYR A 148 27.86 -5.01 5.00
N GLY A 149 27.73 -4.99 3.65
CA GLY A 149 28.83 -5.21 2.71
C GLY A 149 29.27 -3.90 2.04
N ASP A 150 29.44 -3.96 0.73
CA ASP A 150 30.01 -2.84 -0.03
C ASP A 150 29.06 -1.64 -0.14
N ARG A 151 27.76 -1.84 -0.03
CA ARG A 151 26.76 -0.77 -0.05
C ARG A 151 26.56 -0.18 1.34
N ASP A 152 26.69 1.14 1.45
CA ASP A 152 26.47 1.86 2.71
C ASP A 152 25.03 1.65 3.24
N PRO A 153 24.86 1.32 4.52
CA PRO A 153 23.56 1.13 5.14
C PRO A 153 22.86 2.44 5.55
N GLY A 154 23.43 3.61 5.25
CA GLY A 154 22.91 4.92 5.67
C GLY A 154 21.42 5.11 5.35
N ASP A 155 20.99 4.73 4.15
CA ASP A 155 19.60 4.86 3.72
C ASP A 155 18.63 4.01 4.57
N VAL A 156 18.98 2.77 4.87
CA VAL A 156 18.11 1.89 5.70
C VAL A 156 18.11 2.36 7.14
N ILE A 157 19.25 2.79 7.66
CA ILE A 157 19.38 3.36 9.01
C ILE A 157 18.52 4.62 9.11
N HIS A 158 18.60 5.54 8.15
CA HIS A 158 17.77 6.74 8.12
C HIS A 158 16.28 6.40 8.08
N LYS A 159 15.84 5.52 7.16
CA LYS A 159 14.45 5.07 7.05
C LYS A 159 13.95 4.43 8.36
N MET A 160 14.75 3.59 9.02
CA MET A 160 14.35 2.94 10.27
C MET A 160 14.37 3.89 11.47
N ASN A 161 15.27 4.87 11.50
CA ASN A 161 15.34 5.90 12.53
C ASN A 161 14.14 6.85 12.54
N THR A 162 13.34 6.91 11.45
CA THR A 162 12.03 7.61 11.49
C THR A 162 11.05 6.93 12.46
N ARG A 163 11.38 5.72 12.93
CA ARG A 163 10.58 4.88 13.84
C ARG A 163 11.38 4.49 15.08
N LYS A 164 12.01 5.48 15.74
CA LYS A 164 12.75 5.30 17.02
C LYS A 164 11.91 4.66 18.13
N ASP A 165 10.59 4.77 18.02
CA ASP A 165 9.65 4.09 18.91
C ASP A 165 9.67 2.56 18.79
N LYS A 166 10.20 2.03 17.70
CA LYS A 166 10.19 0.60 17.38
C LYS A 166 11.57 0.01 17.17
N TYR A 167 12.49 0.79 16.58
CA TYR A 167 13.83 0.37 16.21
C TYR A 167 14.86 1.30 16.83
N ASP A 168 15.86 0.70 17.45
CA ASP A 168 17.06 1.36 17.92
C ASP A 168 18.27 0.70 17.24
N ILE A 169 18.81 1.39 16.23
CA ILE A 169 19.99 0.90 15.51
C ILE A 169 21.22 1.43 16.26
N SER A 170 21.70 0.65 17.19
CA SER A 170 22.80 1.01 18.10
C SER A 170 24.15 0.41 17.69
N GLY A 171 24.19 -0.42 16.63
CA GLY A 171 25.45 -0.97 16.13
C GLY A 171 25.43 -1.19 14.61
N LYS A 172 26.63 -1.05 14.01
CA LYS A 172 26.89 -1.43 12.63
C LYS A 172 28.23 -2.15 12.53
N VAL A 173 28.31 -3.18 11.71
CA VAL A 173 29.50 -3.99 11.50
C VAL A 173 29.64 -4.34 10.03
N HIS A 174 30.83 -4.14 9.49
CA HIS A 174 31.16 -4.51 8.12
C HIS A 174 31.59 -5.98 8.05
N ILE A 175 31.22 -6.71 6.98
CA ILE A 175 31.56 -8.14 6.81
C ILE A 175 33.06 -8.44 6.88
N ARG A 176 33.92 -7.45 6.58
CA ARG A 176 35.39 -7.58 6.63
C ARG A 176 35.95 -7.67 8.05
N GLU A 177 35.15 -7.37 9.08
CA GLU A 177 35.62 -7.40 10.47
C GLU A 177 35.79 -8.82 11.05
N GLY A 178 35.47 -9.82 10.28
CA GLY A 178 35.63 -11.22 10.66
C GLY A 178 34.38 -11.83 11.29
N GLU A 179 34.19 -13.10 11.04
CA GLU A 179 32.96 -13.83 11.38
C GLU A 179 32.77 -13.99 12.90
N GLU A 180 33.85 -14.34 13.62
CA GLU A 180 33.80 -14.54 15.08
C GLU A 180 33.37 -13.26 15.80
N LYS A 181 33.89 -12.10 15.39
CA LYS A 181 33.52 -10.80 15.93
C LYS A 181 32.06 -10.47 15.65
N ILE A 182 31.59 -10.75 14.43
CA ILE A 182 30.20 -10.51 14.03
C ILE A 182 29.26 -11.40 14.86
N HIS A 183 29.58 -12.69 15.02
CA HIS A 183 28.77 -13.60 15.83
C HIS A 183 28.69 -13.15 17.31
N ALA A 184 29.82 -12.77 17.91
CA ALA A 184 29.86 -12.25 19.27
C ALA A 184 28.98 -11.00 19.40
N MET A 185 29.07 -10.05 18.46
CA MET A 185 28.20 -8.88 18.45
C MET A 185 26.71 -9.22 18.29
N MET A 186 26.35 -10.22 17.47
CA MET A 186 24.96 -10.60 17.24
C MET A 186 24.23 -11.06 18.51
N GLU A 187 24.94 -11.61 19.48
CA GLU A 187 24.37 -12.08 20.76
C GLU A 187 23.93 -10.93 21.66
N ASP A 188 24.58 -9.77 21.55
CA ASP A 188 24.30 -8.58 22.36
C ASP A 188 23.05 -7.81 21.89
N TYR A 189 22.52 -8.13 20.70
CA TYR A 189 21.39 -7.42 20.09
C TYR A 189 20.12 -8.26 20.06
N GLU A 190 18.96 -7.58 20.11
CA GLU A 190 17.63 -8.23 20.02
C GLU A 190 17.29 -8.68 18.60
N GLY A 191 17.99 -8.16 17.61
CA GLY A 191 17.84 -8.56 16.21
C GLY A 191 18.93 -7.99 15.33
N VAL A 192 18.98 -8.50 14.11
CA VAL A 192 20.01 -8.19 13.12
C VAL A 192 19.36 -7.75 11.82
N ILE A 193 19.96 -6.76 11.17
CA ILE A 193 19.61 -6.33 9.82
C ILE A 193 20.74 -6.76 8.91
N ILE A 194 20.46 -7.65 7.97
CA ILE A 194 21.41 -8.06 6.93
C ILE A 194 21.16 -7.17 5.72
N TRP A 195 22.12 -6.28 5.43
CA TRP A 195 21.99 -5.29 4.37
C TRP A 195 22.92 -5.58 3.21
N ASP A 196 22.33 -5.89 2.05
CA ASP A 196 22.98 -6.03 0.74
C ASP A 196 24.25 -6.91 0.72
N LEU A 197 24.18 -8.07 1.36
CA LEU A 197 25.27 -9.04 1.35
C LEU A 197 25.20 -9.97 0.13
N PRO A 198 26.37 -10.52 -0.34
CA PRO A 198 26.41 -11.63 -1.28
C PRO A 198 25.57 -12.82 -0.75
N SER A 199 24.90 -13.53 -1.65
CA SER A 199 23.91 -14.57 -1.26
C SER A 199 24.51 -15.67 -0.36
N GLN A 200 25.74 -16.08 -0.59
CA GLN A 200 26.41 -17.11 0.23
C GLN A 200 26.60 -16.63 1.67
N ILE A 201 27.15 -15.43 1.86
CA ILE A 201 27.40 -14.83 3.17
C ILE A 201 26.08 -14.56 3.88
N ARG A 202 25.12 -13.97 3.16
CA ARG A 202 23.77 -13.71 3.68
C ARG A 202 23.11 -14.98 4.22
N ASN A 203 23.16 -16.06 3.46
CA ASN A 203 22.56 -17.34 3.86
C ASN A 203 23.25 -17.94 5.10
N LYS A 204 24.55 -17.73 5.27
CA LYS A 204 25.28 -18.14 6.44
C LYS A 204 24.78 -17.44 7.71
N TYR A 205 24.70 -16.10 7.67
CA TYR A 205 24.16 -15.31 8.79
C TYR A 205 22.68 -15.59 9.04
N LEU A 206 21.89 -15.83 7.99
CA LEU A 206 20.47 -16.20 8.14
C LEU A 206 20.33 -17.52 8.91
N LYS A 207 21.13 -18.55 8.54
CA LYS A 207 21.14 -19.84 9.26
C LYS A 207 21.59 -19.68 10.71
N TYR A 208 22.60 -18.87 10.96
CA TYR A 208 23.05 -18.54 12.30
C TYR A 208 21.94 -17.88 13.14
N CYS A 209 21.27 -16.86 12.58
CA CYS A 209 20.15 -16.22 13.24
C CYS A 209 19.02 -17.21 13.56
N PHE A 210 18.73 -18.11 12.63
CA PHE A 210 17.68 -19.12 12.81
C PHE A 210 18.02 -20.10 13.92
N SER A 211 19.26 -20.65 13.96
CA SER A 211 19.70 -21.59 14.99
C SER A 211 19.75 -20.97 16.39
N HIS A 212 20.07 -19.67 16.52
CA HIS A 212 20.15 -18.96 17.80
C HIS A 212 18.88 -18.19 18.15
N SER A 213 17.78 -18.38 17.38
CA SER A 213 16.50 -17.66 17.59
C SER A 213 16.69 -16.13 17.63
N ILE A 214 17.62 -15.59 16.85
CA ILE A 214 17.86 -14.16 16.67
C ILE A 214 16.94 -13.66 15.55
N ARG A 215 16.23 -12.57 15.81
CA ARG A 215 15.38 -11.95 14.79
C ARG A 215 16.22 -11.34 13.69
N CYS A 216 15.95 -11.74 12.45
CA CYS A 216 16.66 -11.25 11.28
C CYS A 216 15.72 -10.42 10.36
N TYR A 217 16.20 -9.28 9.92
CA TYR A 217 15.62 -8.46 8.86
C TYR A 217 16.58 -8.47 7.68
N MET A 218 16.09 -8.69 6.48
CA MET A 218 16.94 -8.65 5.29
C MET A 218 16.21 -8.01 4.11
N SER A 219 16.96 -7.31 3.26
CA SER A 219 16.45 -6.87 1.97
C SER A 219 16.44 -8.06 1.01
N PRO A 220 15.28 -8.45 0.46
CA PRO A 220 15.23 -9.55 -0.49
C PRO A 220 15.92 -9.16 -1.80
N LYS A 221 16.57 -10.11 -2.46
CA LYS A 221 17.01 -10.02 -3.86
C LYS A 221 15.86 -10.42 -4.79
N ILE A 222 15.95 -10.08 -6.07
CA ILE A 222 14.93 -10.43 -7.07
C ILE A 222 14.65 -11.93 -7.08
N SER A 223 15.70 -12.75 -7.01
CA SER A 223 15.58 -14.21 -6.92
C SER A 223 14.77 -14.69 -5.70
N ASP A 224 14.94 -14.02 -4.55
CA ASP A 224 14.18 -14.39 -3.34
C ASP A 224 12.68 -14.09 -3.53
N ILE A 225 12.35 -12.99 -4.21
CA ILE A 225 10.96 -12.60 -4.48
C ILE A 225 10.33 -13.61 -5.45
N ILE A 226 11.03 -14.02 -6.49
CA ILE A 226 10.58 -15.06 -7.42
C ILE A 226 10.31 -16.36 -6.68
N LEU A 227 11.18 -16.75 -5.73
CA LEU A 227 11.00 -17.95 -4.91
C LEU A 227 9.77 -17.87 -3.98
N LEU A 228 9.33 -16.70 -3.58
CA LEU A 228 8.10 -16.54 -2.77
C LEU A 228 6.82 -16.91 -3.52
N GLY A 229 6.81 -16.75 -4.85
CA GLY A 229 5.69 -17.08 -5.73
C GLY A 229 5.68 -18.53 -6.23
N THR A 230 6.63 -19.38 -5.78
CA THR A 230 6.76 -20.76 -6.26
C THR A 230 5.74 -21.70 -5.62
N ASP A 231 5.26 -22.67 -6.39
CA ASP A 231 4.49 -23.79 -5.86
C ASP A 231 5.40 -24.80 -5.17
N ARG A 232 4.98 -25.25 -3.99
CA ARG A 232 5.66 -26.31 -3.26
C ARG A 232 5.15 -27.64 -3.74
N ILE A 233 5.98 -28.41 -4.40
CA ILE A 233 5.66 -29.75 -4.87
C ILE A 233 6.58 -30.77 -4.19
N HIS A 234 6.13 -32.00 -4.13
CA HIS A 234 6.92 -33.15 -3.63
C HIS A 234 7.08 -34.13 -4.76
N LEU A 235 8.31 -34.49 -5.03
CA LEU A 235 8.65 -35.61 -5.89
C LEU A 235 9.13 -36.76 -4.99
N PHE A 236 8.24 -37.69 -4.70
CA PHE A 236 8.41 -38.71 -3.67
C PHE A 236 8.69 -38.06 -2.30
N ASP A 237 9.88 -38.27 -1.75
CA ASP A 237 10.37 -37.73 -0.49
C ASP A 237 11.17 -36.42 -0.62
N THR A 238 11.36 -35.94 -1.85
CA THR A 238 12.14 -34.73 -2.13
C THR A 238 11.22 -33.53 -2.31
N PRO A 239 11.33 -32.48 -1.45
CA PRO A 239 10.62 -31.23 -1.64
C PRO A 239 11.25 -30.42 -2.78
N LEU A 240 10.41 -29.93 -3.70
CA LEU A 240 10.82 -29.11 -4.84
C LEU A 240 10.04 -27.79 -4.86
N LEU A 241 10.66 -26.75 -5.40
CA LEU A 241 10.03 -25.47 -5.68
C LEU A 241 9.85 -25.34 -7.20
N MET A 242 8.60 -25.23 -7.64
CA MET A 242 8.27 -25.04 -9.04
C MET A 242 8.01 -23.56 -9.34
N CYS A 243 8.91 -22.93 -10.10
CA CYS A 243 8.73 -21.57 -10.56
C CYS A 243 7.83 -21.55 -11.80
N ARG A 244 6.73 -20.79 -11.75
CA ARG A 244 5.87 -20.55 -12.92
C ARG A 244 6.30 -19.26 -13.60
N ASN A 245 6.74 -19.34 -14.85
CA ASN A 245 7.25 -18.19 -15.60
C ASN A 245 6.17 -17.40 -16.37
N GLN A 246 4.89 -17.69 -16.17
CA GLN A 246 3.81 -17.25 -17.08
C GLN A 246 3.00 -16.01 -16.60
N GLY A 247 3.37 -15.38 -15.49
CA GLY A 247 2.53 -14.33 -14.88
C GLY A 247 1.19 -14.90 -14.38
N LEU A 248 0.10 -14.17 -14.58
CA LEU A 248 -1.23 -14.57 -14.10
C LEU A 248 -1.81 -15.75 -14.91
N SER A 249 -2.48 -16.69 -14.22
CA SER A 249 -3.24 -17.77 -14.86
C SER A 249 -4.42 -17.22 -15.69
N MET A 250 -5.03 -18.06 -16.52
CA MET A 250 -6.17 -17.65 -17.35
C MET A 250 -7.36 -17.23 -16.50
N GLU A 251 -7.64 -17.99 -15.44
CA GLU A 251 -8.72 -17.72 -14.48
C GLU A 251 -8.47 -16.41 -13.72
N GLN A 252 -7.23 -16.19 -13.29
CA GLN A 252 -6.83 -14.95 -12.62
C GLN A 252 -6.99 -13.74 -13.55
N ARG A 253 -6.60 -13.87 -14.83
CA ARG A 253 -6.79 -12.81 -15.84
C ARG A 253 -8.26 -12.53 -16.12
N ALA A 254 -9.10 -13.56 -16.17
CA ALA A 254 -10.54 -13.42 -16.40
C ALA A 254 -11.22 -12.72 -15.21
N ALA A 255 -10.95 -13.16 -13.98
CA ALA A 255 -11.49 -12.55 -12.76
C ALA A 255 -11.05 -11.09 -12.62
N LYS A 256 -9.76 -10.81 -12.91
CA LYS A 256 -9.20 -9.46 -12.93
C LYS A 256 -9.88 -8.58 -13.97
N ARG A 257 -10.08 -9.10 -15.19
CA ARG A 257 -10.73 -8.35 -16.26
C ARG A 257 -12.18 -8.01 -15.95
N LEU A 258 -12.91 -8.94 -15.30
CA LEU A 258 -14.28 -8.67 -14.83
C LEU A 258 -14.29 -7.53 -13.80
N LEU A 259 -13.40 -7.56 -12.82
CA LEU A 259 -13.24 -6.49 -11.83
C LEU A 259 -12.91 -5.16 -12.52
N ASP A 260 -11.97 -5.16 -13.47
CA ASP A 260 -11.56 -3.98 -14.22
C ASP A 260 -12.77 -3.35 -14.97
N ILE A 261 -13.57 -4.14 -15.66
CA ILE A 261 -14.74 -3.65 -16.42
C ILE A 261 -15.80 -3.08 -15.47
N VAL A 262 -16.15 -3.82 -14.41
CA VAL A 262 -17.21 -3.40 -13.49
C VAL A 262 -16.82 -2.13 -12.75
N VAL A 263 -15.63 -2.10 -12.16
CA VAL A 263 -15.20 -0.95 -11.33
C VAL A 263 -14.88 0.26 -12.19
N SER A 264 -14.21 0.10 -13.36
CA SER A 264 -13.94 1.24 -14.24
C SER A 264 -15.23 1.76 -14.89
N GLY A 265 -16.17 0.91 -15.27
CA GLY A 265 -17.46 1.31 -15.80
C GLY A 265 -18.28 2.14 -14.81
N LEU A 266 -18.41 1.64 -13.57
CA LEU A 266 -19.04 2.40 -12.49
C LEU A 266 -18.27 3.69 -12.18
N GLY A 267 -16.94 3.63 -12.16
CA GLY A 267 -16.08 4.79 -11.95
C GLY A 267 -16.29 5.87 -13.01
N ILE A 268 -16.40 5.51 -14.30
CA ILE A 268 -16.69 6.44 -15.39
C ILE A 268 -18.07 7.10 -15.19
N ILE A 269 -19.09 6.31 -14.90
CA ILE A 269 -20.45 6.84 -14.69
C ILE A 269 -20.48 7.84 -13.53
N VAL A 270 -19.92 7.46 -12.38
CA VAL A 270 -19.92 8.30 -11.16
C VAL A 270 -19.06 9.55 -11.33
N SER A 271 -17.91 9.44 -12.00
CA SER A 271 -16.99 10.57 -12.18
C SER A 271 -17.31 11.43 -13.43
N SER A 272 -18.23 11.01 -14.31
CA SER A 272 -18.55 11.74 -15.55
C SER A 272 -18.96 13.20 -15.35
N PRO A 273 -19.78 13.60 -14.33
CA PRO A 273 -20.09 15.00 -14.11
C PRO A 273 -18.84 15.83 -13.74
N ILE A 274 -17.98 15.26 -12.88
CA ILE A 274 -16.73 15.90 -12.47
C ILE A 274 -15.78 16.02 -13.67
N MET A 275 -15.65 14.93 -14.45
CA MET A 275 -14.82 14.94 -15.66
C MET A 275 -15.28 15.99 -16.67
N LEU A 276 -16.59 16.20 -16.82
CA LEU A 276 -17.13 17.24 -17.68
C LEU A 276 -16.76 18.65 -17.20
N ILE A 277 -16.90 18.92 -15.91
CA ILE A 277 -16.51 20.20 -15.30
C ILE A 277 -15.01 20.45 -15.52
N ILE A 278 -14.16 19.44 -15.29
CA ILE A 278 -12.71 19.54 -15.49
C ILE A 278 -12.41 19.82 -16.97
N ALA A 279 -13.07 19.11 -17.90
CA ALA A 279 -12.88 19.30 -19.33
C ALA A 279 -13.18 20.73 -19.76
N ILE A 280 -14.28 21.32 -19.24
CA ILE A 280 -14.66 22.70 -19.51
C ILE A 280 -13.60 23.67 -18.91
N ALA A 281 -13.16 23.45 -17.66
CA ALA A 281 -12.17 24.29 -16.99
C ALA A 281 -10.82 24.30 -17.72
N VAL A 282 -10.31 23.12 -18.14
CA VAL A 282 -9.07 22.99 -18.91
C VAL A 282 -9.19 23.67 -20.28
N LYS A 283 -10.35 23.52 -20.96
CA LYS A 283 -10.60 24.13 -22.28
C LYS A 283 -10.73 25.63 -22.19
N ALA A 284 -11.40 26.14 -21.15
CA ALA A 284 -11.62 27.57 -20.97
C ALA A 284 -10.35 28.33 -20.58
N TYR A 285 -9.36 27.66 -19.97
CA TYR A 285 -8.12 28.30 -19.51
C TYR A 285 -7.26 28.85 -20.67
N ASP A 286 -7.00 28.04 -21.70
CA ASP A 286 -6.09 28.41 -22.80
C ASP A 286 -6.55 27.92 -24.19
N GLY A 287 -7.77 27.41 -24.32
CA GLY A 287 -8.32 26.93 -25.58
C GLY A 287 -7.71 25.63 -26.14
N GLY A 288 -6.66 25.11 -25.51
CA GLY A 288 -5.94 23.93 -25.98
C GLY A 288 -6.68 22.59 -25.80
N PRO A 289 -6.06 21.44 -26.09
CA PRO A 289 -6.67 20.13 -25.96
C PRO A 289 -6.97 19.80 -24.48
N VAL A 290 -8.12 19.17 -24.22
CA VAL A 290 -8.56 18.77 -22.88
C VAL A 290 -7.70 17.61 -22.36
N PHE A 291 -7.39 16.64 -23.21
CA PHE A 291 -6.63 15.46 -22.88
C PHE A 291 -5.16 15.59 -23.30
N TYR A 292 -4.32 15.07 -22.44
CA TYR A 292 -2.92 14.78 -22.72
C TYR A 292 -2.78 13.28 -22.96
N LEU A 293 -2.17 12.93 -24.09
CA LEU A 293 -1.94 11.54 -24.52
C LEU A 293 -0.44 11.29 -24.52
N GLN A 294 -0.01 10.16 -23.98
CA GLN A 294 1.40 9.78 -23.93
C GLN A 294 1.56 8.27 -24.11
N ASP A 295 2.53 7.86 -24.91
CA ASP A 295 2.81 6.46 -25.15
C ASP A 295 3.52 5.86 -23.93
N ARG A 296 3.06 4.67 -23.51
CA ARG A 296 3.49 3.92 -22.33
C ARG A 296 3.50 2.43 -22.64
N LEU A 297 4.30 1.68 -21.89
CA LEU A 297 4.38 0.24 -21.98
C LEU A 297 3.39 -0.47 -21.05
N THR A 298 2.81 -1.58 -21.52
CA THR A 298 1.95 -2.48 -20.77
C THR A 298 2.38 -3.94 -20.97
N TYR A 299 1.49 -4.88 -20.73
CA TYR A 299 1.75 -6.33 -20.82
C TYR A 299 2.55 -6.73 -22.06
N ARG A 300 3.66 -7.46 -21.84
CA ARG A 300 4.59 -7.92 -22.90
C ARG A 300 5.24 -6.80 -23.72
N GLY A 301 5.38 -5.62 -23.15
CA GLY A 301 6.00 -4.50 -23.88
C GLY A 301 5.12 -3.84 -24.93
N LYS A 302 3.80 -4.15 -24.95
CA LYS A 302 2.87 -3.49 -25.88
C LYS A 302 2.75 -2.01 -25.53
N GLU A 303 2.86 -1.15 -26.52
CA GLU A 303 2.60 0.28 -26.37
C GLU A 303 1.10 0.57 -26.36
N PHE A 304 0.71 1.55 -25.55
CA PHE A 304 -0.62 2.12 -25.51
C PHE A 304 -0.57 3.59 -25.13
N ARG A 305 -1.60 4.36 -25.49
CA ARG A 305 -1.72 5.78 -25.17
C ARG A 305 -2.48 5.96 -23.86
N ILE A 306 -1.74 6.36 -22.81
CA ILE A 306 -2.37 6.74 -21.54
C ILE A 306 -3.10 8.07 -21.69
N ARG A 307 -4.32 8.16 -21.14
CA ARG A 307 -5.17 9.34 -21.19
C ARG A 307 -5.15 10.06 -19.84
N LYS A 308 -4.82 11.36 -19.85
CA LYS A 308 -4.89 12.23 -18.68
C LYS A 308 -5.55 13.55 -19.05
N PHE A 309 -6.11 14.25 -18.05
CA PHE A 309 -6.40 15.65 -18.26
C PHE A 309 -5.10 16.43 -18.36
N ARG A 310 -5.06 17.41 -19.27
CA ARG A 310 -3.91 18.26 -19.43
C ARG A 310 -3.78 19.18 -18.20
N SER A 311 -2.68 19.06 -17.47
CA SER A 311 -2.33 19.81 -16.29
C SER A 311 -1.17 20.78 -16.51
N MET A 312 -0.54 20.73 -17.70
CA MET A 312 0.61 21.58 -18.09
C MET A 312 0.28 22.38 -19.35
N CYS A 313 1.05 23.45 -19.59
CA CYS A 313 0.96 24.26 -20.81
C CYS A 313 1.19 23.41 -22.07
N VAL A 314 0.62 23.83 -23.22
CA VAL A 314 0.65 23.06 -24.47
C VAL A 314 2.07 22.69 -24.91
N ASP A 315 3.03 23.55 -24.68
CA ASP A 315 4.43 23.41 -25.11
C ASP A 315 5.40 22.86 -24.05
N SER A 316 4.85 22.22 -23.02
CA SER A 316 5.62 21.79 -21.83
C SER A 316 6.73 20.77 -22.10
N GLU A 317 6.70 20.03 -23.20
CA GLU A 317 7.69 18.99 -23.56
C GLU A 317 8.60 19.37 -24.75
N LYS A 318 8.56 20.63 -25.24
CA LYS A 318 9.46 21.09 -26.33
C LYS A 318 10.95 20.89 -26.04
N ASN A 319 11.34 20.92 -24.76
CA ASN A 319 12.71 20.77 -24.30
C ASN A 319 13.05 19.34 -23.81
N GLY A 320 12.28 18.34 -24.24
CA GLY A 320 12.45 16.94 -23.85
C GLY A 320 11.67 16.53 -22.61
N ALA A 321 11.62 15.21 -22.37
CA ALA A 321 10.92 14.60 -21.26
C ALA A 321 11.67 14.86 -19.94
N ARG A 322 11.04 15.55 -18.98
CA ARG A 322 11.58 15.77 -17.62
C ARG A 322 10.55 15.36 -16.57
N LEU A 323 11.01 14.84 -15.44
CA LEU A 323 10.15 14.66 -14.27
C LEU A 323 9.68 16.04 -13.77
N ALA A 324 8.44 16.11 -13.29
CA ALA A 324 7.91 17.34 -12.74
C ALA A 324 8.50 17.61 -11.35
N SER A 325 9.03 18.82 -11.13
CA SER A 325 9.51 19.29 -9.83
C SER A 325 8.38 19.88 -9.00
N LYS A 326 8.64 20.14 -7.69
CA LYS A 326 7.64 20.73 -6.77
C LYS A 326 7.11 22.09 -7.22
N HIS A 327 7.95 22.89 -7.89
CA HIS A 327 7.63 24.24 -8.38
C HIS A 327 7.78 24.35 -9.89
N ASP A 328 7.27 23.36 -10.63
CA ASP A 328 7.38 23.34 -12.07
C ASP A 328 6.48 24.40 -12.72
N SER A 329 7.13 25.42 -13.31
CA SER A 329 6.45 26.56 -13.99
C SER A 329 5.58 26.15 -15.18
N ARG A 330 5.71 24.91 -15.66
CA ARG A 330 4.88 24.38 -16.75
C ARG A 330 3.48 23.99 -16.31
N ILE A 331 3.22 23.86 -15.00
CA ILE A 331 1.93 23.45 -14.47
C ILE A 331 0.97 24.66 -14.45
N THR A 332 -0.20 24.51 -15.06
CA THR A 332 -1.24 25.55 -15.06
C THR A 332 -1.89 25.68 -13.67
N PRO A 333 -2.51 26.82 -13.32
CA PRO A 333 -3.25 26.97 -12.05
C PRO A 333 -4.33 25.89 -11.87
N VAL A 334 -5.09 25.57 -12.93
CA VAL A 334 -6.06 24.48 -12.94
C VAL A 334 -5.33 23.13 -12.75
N GLY A 335 -4.18 22.96 -13.41
CA GLY A 335 -3.34 21.78 -13.31
C GLY A 335 -2.82 21.50 -11.90
N HIS A 336 -2.49 22.54 -11.12
CA HIS A 336 -2.11 22.39 -9.71
C HIS A 336 -3.21 21.73 -8.88
N VAL A 337 -4.46 22.18 -9.05
CA VAL A 337 -5.61 21.60 -8.34
C VAL A 337 -5.82 20.15 -8.76
N LEU A 338 -5.78 19.89 -10.08
CA LEU A 338 -5.99 18.54 -10.62
C LEU A 338 -4.93 17.56 -10.12
N ARG A 339 -3.66 17.95 -10.11
CA ARG A 339 -2.54 17.08 -9.65
C ARG A 339 -2.57 16.83 -8.15
N ASN A 340 -2.86 17.88 -7.36
CA ASN A 340 -2.97 17.73 -5.90
C ASN A 340 -4.09 16.77 -5.48
N LEU A 341 -5.16 16.69 -6.27
CA LEU A 341 -6.30 15.80 -6.04
C LEU A 341 -6.26 14.53 -6.89
N HIS A 342 -5.21 14.34 -7.72
CA HIS A 342 -5.06 13.24 -8.67
C HIS A 342 -6.24 13.11 -9.68
N LEU A 343 -6.99 14.21 -9.87
CA LEU A 343 -8.12 14.24 -10.79
C LEU A 343 -7.69 14.21 -12.25
N ASP A 344 -6.44 14.60 -12.53
CA ASP A 344 -5.84 14.53 -13.87
C ASP A 344 -5.73 13.07 -14.37
N GLU A 345 -5.73 12.08 -13.49
CA GLU A 345 -5.64 10.66 -13.84
C GLU A 345 -7.00 9.97 -14.09
N LEU A 346 -8.15 10.65 -13.81
CA LEU A 346 -9.49 10.08 -14.02
C LEU A 346 -9.72 9.53 -15.44
N PRO A 347 -9.25 10.16 -16.54
CA PRO A 347 -9.43 9.61 -17.89
C PRO A 347 -8.76 8.26 -18.14
N GLN A 348 -7.82 7.83 -17.28
CA GLN A 348 -7.22 6.49 -17.37
C GLN A 348 -8.27 5.38 -17.14
N LEU A 349 -9.41 5.69 -16.49
CA LEU A 349 -10.52 4.73 -16.39
C LEU A 349 -11.00 4.25 -17.76
N PHE A 350 -10.94 5.09 -18.80
CA PHE A 350 -11.23 4.68 -20.18
C PHE A 350 -10.18 3.71 -20.74
N ASN A 351 -8.90 3.84 -20.37
CA ASN A 351 -7.87 2.87 -20.75
C ASN A 351 -8.10 1.52 -20.06
N VAL A 352 -8.50 1.55 -18.77
CA VAL A 352 -8.85 0.32 -18.04
C VAL A 352 -10.06 -0.35 -18.65
N PHE A 353 -11.12 0.41 -18.93
CA PHE A 353 -12.35 -0.11 -19.55
C PHE A 353 -12.10 -0.69 -20.93
N ALA A 354 -11.28 -0.03 -21.77
CA ALA A 354 -10.85 -0.54 -23.08
C ALA A 354 -9.97 -1.80 -22.98
N GLY A 355 -9.23 -1.97 -21.86
CA GLY A 355 -8.37 -3.12 -21.62
C GLY A 355 -6.90 -2.92 -21.94
N ASP A 356 -6.48 -1.69 -22.22
CA ASP A 356 -5.07 -1.33 -22.36
C ASP A 356 -4.34 -1.42 -21.03
N MET A 357 -5.03 -1.05 -19.96
CA MET A 357 -4.58 -1.10 -18.56
C MET A 357 -5.48 -1.98 -17.71
N SER A 358 -5.09 -2.15 -16.46
CA SER A 358 -5.88 -2.72 -15.37
C SER A 358 -6.06 -1.66 -14.26
N LEU A 359 -7.01 -1.86 -13.37
CA LEU A 359 -7.12 -1.04 -12.15
C LEU A 359 -5.87 -1.18 -11.28
N VAL A 360 -5.38 -2.41 -11.09
CA VAL A 360 -4.22 -2.71 -10.24
C VAL A 360 -3.12 -3.36 -11.07
N GLY A 361 -1.90 -2.84 -10.96
CA GLY A 361 -0.72 -3.36 -11.65
C GLY A 361 0.48 -2.44 -11.50
N PRO A 362 1.64 -2.78 -12.06
CA PRO A 362 2.79 -1.89 -12.12
C PRO A 362 2.46 -0.57 -12.82
N ARG A 363 2.98 0.54 -12.30
CA ARG A 363 2.79 1.85 -12.95
C ARG A 363 3.41 1.85 -14.35
N PRO A 364 2.69 2.29 -15.40
CA PRO A 364 3.21 2.27 -16.77
C PRO A 364 4.35 3.27 -16.96
N GLU A 365 5.49 2.80 -17.46
CA GLU A 365 6.66 3.64 -17.74
C GLU A 365 6.74 3.97 -19.25
N ARG A 366 7.50 5.04 -19.59
CA ARG A 366 7.86 5.38 -20.98
C ARG A 366 8.92 4.40 -21.46
N ASP A 367 8.93 4.07 -22.73
CA ASP A 367 9.92 3.17 -23.32
C ASP A 367 11.36 3.68 -23.07
N VAL A 368 11.61 4.95 -23.28
CA VAL A 368 12.94 5.57 -23.03
C VAL A 368 13.41 5.38 -21.58
N ILE A 369 12.53 5.57 -20.60
CA ILE A 369 12.86 5.38 -19.16
C ILE A 369 13.07 3.90 -18.88
N MET A 370 12.27 3.03 -19.51
CA MET A 370 12.39 1.59 -19.36
C MET A 370 13.77 1.10 -19.84
N GLN A 371 14.19 1.52 -21.01
CA GLN A 371 15.51 1.19 -21.58
C GLN A 371 16.66 1.72 -20.70
N GLU A 372 16.54 2.94 -20.18
CA GLU A 372 17.54 3.50 -19.26
C GLU A 372 17.68 2.64 -18.00
N TYR A 373 16.55 2.22 -17.40
CA TYR A 373 16.60 1.38 -16.20
C TYR A 373 17.09 -0.05 -16.47
N GLU A 374 16.82 -0.60 -17.66
CA GLU A 374 17.30 -1.93 -18.06
C GLU A 374 18.81 -2.00 -18.25
N GLN A 375 19.49 -0.87 -18.57
CA GLN A 375 20.94 -0.82 -18.63
C GLN A 375 21.59 -1.10 -17.27
N GLU A 376 20.97 -0.64 -16.17
CA GLU A 376 21.48 -0.87 -14.82
C GLU A 376 20.85 -2.11 -14.14
N ILE A 377 19.61 -2.42 -14.48
CA ILE A 377 18.81 -3.50 -13.90
C ILE A 377 18.20 -4.32 -15.03
N PRO A 378 18.92 -5.32 -15.57
CA PRO A 378 18.43 -6.11 -16.71
C PRO A 378 17.08 -6.78 -16.50
N GLU A 379 16.71 -7.04 -15.23
CA GLU A 379 15.43 -7.65 -14.85
C GLU A 379 14.26 -6.67 -14.83
N PHE A 380 14.47 -5.37 -15.12
CA PHE A 380 13.43 -4.35 -14.97
C PHE A 380 12.20 -4.63 -15.86
N HIS A 381 12.37 -5.30 -17.00
CA HIS A 381 11.28 -5.73 -17.88
C HIS A 381 10.36 -6.82 -17.28
N TYR A 382 10.76 -7.50 -16.19
CA TYR A 382 9.90 -8.52 -15.55
C TYR A 382 8.57 -7.95 -15.07
N ARG A 383 8.50 -6.65 -14.80
CA ARG A 383 7.26 -5.95 -14.45
C ARG A 383 6.19 -5.98 -15.55
N LEU A 384 6.58 -6.22 -16.81
CA LEU A 384 5.69 -6.33 -17.95
C LEU A 384 5.03 -7.71 -18.09
N LYS A 385 5.22 -8.62 -17.14
CA LYS A 385 4.50 -9.92 -17.09
C LYS A 385 3.01 -9.77 -16.81
N VAL A 386 2.55 -8.60 -16.38
CA VAL A 386 1.14 -8.25 -16.15
C VAL A 386 0.81 -6.91 -16.80
N LYS A 387 -0.50 -6.59 -16.95
CA LYS A 387 -0.91 -5.28 -17.45
C LYS A 387 -0.50 -4.17 -16.49
N ALA A 388 -0.16 -3.01 -17.05
CA ALA A 388 0.04 -1.79 -16.31
C ALA A 388 -1.23 -1.39 -15.53
N GLY A 389 -1.07 -0.83 -14.34
CA GLY A 389 -2.15 -0.47 -13.43
C GLY A 389 -2.37 1.03 -13.28
N LEU A 390 -3.62 1.42 -12.99
CA LEU A 390 -3.96 2.76 -12.52
C LEU A 390 -3.40 2.98 -11.11
N THR A 391 -3.50 1.96 -10.25
CA THR A 391 -2.81 1.84 -8.97
C THR A 391 -2.02 0.55 -8.90
N GLY A 392 -1.15 0.39 -7.92
CA GLY A 392 -0.32 -0.80 -7.79
C GLY A 392 0.35 -0.93 -6.43
N TYR A 393 1.01 -2.05 -6.23
CA TYR A 393 1.69 -2.36 -4.98
C TYR A 393 2.80 -1.35 -4.68
N GLU A 394 3.57 -0.95 -5.71
CA GLU A 394 4.60 0.09 -5.60
C GLU A 394 3.99 1.44 -5.23
N GLN A 395 2.89 1.84 -5.85
CA GLN A 395 2.20 3.10 -5.56
C GLN A 395 1.62 3.16 -4.15
N VAL A 396 1.21 2.00 -3.60
CA VAL A 396 0.64 1.88 -2.24
C VAL A 396 1.71 1.83 -1.16
N TYR A 397 2.82 1.14 -1.38
CA TYR A 397 3.85 0.88 -0.36
C TYR A 397 5.17 1.57 -0.63
N GLY A 398 5.42 2.00 -1.85
CA GLY A 398 6.56 2.82 -2.23
C GLY A 398 6.40 4.27 -1.77
N LYS A 399 7.46 5.04 -1.97
CA LYS A 399 7.47 6.49 -1.80
C LYS A 399 7.99 7.12 -3.09
N TYR A 400 7.81 8.40 -3.23
CA TYR A 400 8.25 9.12 -4.42
C TYR A 400 9.75 8.92 -4.73
N ASN A 401 10.59 8.84 -3.71
CA ASN A 401 12.04 8.61 -3.80
C ASN A 401 12.46 7.14 -3.77
N THR A 402 11.53 6.20 -4.04
CA THR A 402 11.86 4.77 -4.15
C THR A 402 12.75 4.53 -5.36
N THR A 403 13.89 3.86 -5.16
CA THR A 403 14.85 3.54 -6.24
C THR A 403 14.20 2.62 -7.29
N PRO A 404 14.65 2.66 -8.56
CA PRO A 404 14.13 1.75 -9.60
C PRO A 404 14.23 0.27 -9.21
N TYR A 405 15.31 -0.12 -8.54
CA TYR A 405 15.49 -1.48 -8.03
C TYR A 405 14.46 -1.87 -6.96
N ASP A 406 14.13 -0.96 -6.02
CA ASP A 406 13.11 -1.22 -5.01
C ASP A 406 11.69 -1.15 -5.62
N LYS A 407 11.46 -0.30 -6.65
CA LYS A 407 10.20 -0.30 -7.43
C LYS A 407 9.97 -1.65 -8.08
N LEU A 408 10.98 -2.18 -8.79
CA LEU A 408 10.92 -3.50 -9.40
C LEU A 408 10.59 -4.59 -8.37
N LYS A 409 11.23 -4.56 -7.20
CA LYS A 409 10.93 -5.53 -6.13
C LYS A 409 9.47 -5.47 -5.68
N LEU A 410 8.92 -4.26 -5.50
CA LEU A 410 7.52 -4.08 -5.11
C LEU A 410 6.56 -4.57 -6.19
N ASP A 411 6.87 -4.30 -7.47
CA ASP A 411 6.09 -4.80 -8.59
C ASP A 411 6.13 -6.33 -8.68
N LEU A 412 7.31 -6.92 -8.47
CA LEU A 412 7.46 -8.38 -8.45
C LEU A 412 6.75 -9.02 -7.24
N PHE A 413 6.76 -8.38 -6.07
CA PHE A 413 5.95 -8.84 -4.94
C PHE A 413 4.46 -8.93 -5.29
N TYR A 414 3.96 -7.97 -6.03
CA TYR A 414 2.59 -8.02 -6.53
C TYR A 414 2.37 -9.16 -7.51
N ILE A 415 3.24 -9.30 -8.52
CA ILE A 415 3.11 -10.29 -9.60
C ILE A 415 3.15 -11.71 -9.03
N GLU A 416 4.14 -12.00 -8.17
CA GLU A 416 4.38 -13.34 -7.64
C GLU A 416 3.36 -13.74 -6.54
N ASN A 417 2.78 -12.77 -5.82
CA ASN A 417 1.78 -13.01 -4.78
C ASN A 417 0.38 -12.59 -5.20
N TYR A 418 0.11 -12.51 -6.49
CA TYR A 418 -1.18 -12.08 -7.00
C TYR A 418 -2.32 -12.90 -6.42
N SER A 419 -3.35 -12.21 -5.96
CA SER A 419 -4.67 -12.76 -5.65
C SER A 419 -5.76 -11.71 -5.88
N PHE A 420 -6.96 -12.16 -6.19
CA PHE A 420 -8.12 -11.27 -6.34
C PHE A 420 -8.34 -10.40 -5.09
N LEU A 421 -8.14 -10.96 -3.90
CA LEU A 421 -8.25 -10.23 -2.63
C LEU A 421 -7.14 -9.18 -2.47
N LEU A 422 -5.95 -9.42 -3.05
CA LEU A 422 -4.87 -8.44 -3.05
C LEU A 422 -5.25 -7.23 -3.92
N ASP A 423 -5.86 -7.42 -5.08
CA ASP A 423 -6.36 -6.32 -5.92
C ASP A 423 -7.40 -5.48 -5.16
N ILE A 424 -8.40 -6.11 -4.56
CA ILE A 424 -9.39 -5.42 -3.73
C ILE A 424 -8.71 -4.64 -2.62
N LYS A 425 -7.76 -5.25 -1.91
CA LYS A 425 -7.00 -4.59 -0.85
C LYS A 425 -6.26 -3.36 -1.36
N LEU A 426 -5.57 -3.45 -2.50
CA LEU A 426 -4.82 -2.34 -3.07
C LEU A 426 -5.74 -1.20 -3.51
N LEU A 427 -6.91 -1.49 -4.10
CA LEU A 427 -7.91 -0.48 -4.43
C LEU A 427 -8.36 0.30 -3.18
N PHE A 428 -8.70 -0.37 -2.09
CA PHE A 428 -9.06 0.30 -0.85
C PHE A 428 -7.88 1.07 -0.24
N MET A 429 -6.67 0.50 -0.29
CA MET A 429 -5.47 1.18 0.21
C MET A 429 -5.13 2.43 -0.60
N THR A 430 -5.45 2.47 -1.90
CA THR A 430 -5.29 3.66 -2.75
C THR A 430 -6.14 4.82 -2.23
N VAL A 431 -7.39 4.56 -1.83
CA VAL A 431 -8.24 5.60 -1.20
C VAL A 431 -7.57 6.18 0.05
N LYS A 432 -6.92 5.34 0.85
CA LYS A 432 -6.18 5.81 2.04
C LYS A 432 -5.03 6.74 1.69
N ILE A 433 -4.31 6.47 0.60
CA ILE A 433 -3.13 7.24 0.20
C ILE A 433 -3.50 8.65 -0.21
N PHE A 434 -4.65 8.88 -0.83
CA PHE A 434 -5.13 10.23 -1.17
C PHE A 434 -5.20 11.17 0.04
N PHE A 435 -5.32 10.64 1.25
CA PHE A 435 -5.31 11.43 2.49
C PHE A 435 -3.91 11.58 3.10
N GLN A 436 -2.85 10.98 2.50
CA GLN A 436 -1.47 11.03 2.99
C GLN A 436 -0.61 11.94 2.11
N LYS A 437 -0.29 13.13 2.59
CA LYS A 437 0.52 14.14 1.83
C LYS A 437 1.93 13.67 1.44
N GLU A 438 2.53 12.72 2.17
CA GLU A 438 3.92 12.25 1.96
C GLU A 438 4.14 11.53 0.59
N VAL A 439 3.07 11.20 -0.13
CA VAL A 439 3.14 10.42 -1.39
C VAL A 439 3.13 11.33 -2.62
N SER A 440 2.69 12.59 -2.48
CA SER A 440 2.43 13.52 -3.60
C SER A 440 3.55 14.54 -3.85
N GLU A 441 4.63 14.52 -3.05
CA GLU A 441 5.72 15.49 -3.19
C GLU A 441 6.64 15.15 -4.38
N GLY A 442 6.86 16.12 -5.29
CA GLY A 442 7.73 16.00 -6.46
C GLY A 442 9.21 15.77 -6.14
N VAL A 443 10.04 15.48 -7.16
CA VAL A 443 11.51 15.33 -7.05
C VAL A 443 12.14 16.68 -6.69
N ASP A 444 13.29 16.66 -6.01
CA ASP A 444 14.10 17.88 -5.83
C ASP A 444 14.59 18.39 -7.21
N ASP A 445 14.68 19.73 -7.35
CA ASP A 445 14.85 20.43 -8.64
C ASP A 445 16.10 19.99 -9.44
N ASN A 446 17.06 19.34 -8.80
CA ASN A 446 18.30 18.87 -9.42
C ASN A 446 18.28 17.39 -9.86
N GLN A 447 17.19 16.66 -9.66
CA GLN A 447 17.11 15.23 -9.95
C GLN A 447 16.38 14.96 -11.26
N LYS A 448 17.09 14.51 -12.30
CA LYS A 448 16.54 14.25 -13.65
C LYS A 448 15.74 12.94 -13.73
N ASN A 449 16.15 11.91 -12.95
CA ASN A 449 15.51 10.60 -12.87
C ASN A 449 15.54 10.06 -11.43
N ALA A 450 14.96 8.89 -11.19
CA ALA A 450 14.94 8.26 -9.86
C ALA A 450 16.26 7.52 -9.51
N LEU A 451 17.24 7.48 -10.44
CA LEU A 451 18.58 7.01 -10.17
C LEU A 451 19.32 8.11 -9.37
N LYS A 452 19.96 7.75 -8.28
CA LYS A 452 20.87 8.66 -7.59
C LYS A 452 22.05 8.91 -8.53
N ASP A 453 22.36 10.17 -8.83
CA ASP A 453 23.58 10.50 -9.53
C ASP A 453 24.77 9.87 -8.77
N SER A 454 25.55 9.07 -9.49
CA SER A 454 26.74 8.40 -8.98
C SER A 454 27.88 9.38 -8.64
N GLU A 455 27.64 10.69 -8.75
CA GLU A 455 28.64 11.73 -8.56
C GLU A 455 28.83 12.22 -7.10
N ASP A 456 27.96 11.85 -6.16
CA ASP A 456 28.16 12.15 -4.73
C ASP A 456 29.07 11.14 -4.01
N LYS A 457 29.90 10.42 -4.78
CA LYS A 457 30.98 9.58 -4.26
C LYS A 457 32.35 10.10 -4.73
N LYS A 458 32.74 11.25 -4.21
CA LYS A 458 34.15 11.62 -4.11
C LYS A 458 34.47 12.21 -2.75
#